data_e0d26049a5177d319d97dbea469b0d8a
#
_entry.id   e0d26049a5177d319d97dbea469b0d8a
#
_cell.length_a   1.000
_cell.length_b   1.000
_cell.length_c   1.000
_cell.angle_alpha   90.00
_cell.angle_beta   90.00
_cell.angle_gamma   90.00
#
_symmetry.space_group_name_H-M   'P 1'
#
loop_
_entity.id
_entity.type
_entity.pdbx_description
1 polymer ?
#
loop_
_entity_poly.entity_id
_entity_poly.type
_entity_poly.pdbx_seq_one_letter_code
_entity_poly.pdbx_strand_id
1 'polypeptide(L)'
;MNIRHSLYHGLNQTKLPIIVVEIEDKHLCFILDTGSTCCLIDSNVVEYFKDIVEPIGDYCISGIDGTKRKADVVILPFNFEGYTYKPKFCVQPLSDAFKSIEEDNGIQVHGLLGTDFLIENKWIIDFKELNIHN
;
A
#
# COMPACT_ATOMS: atom_id res chain seq x y z
N MET A 1 -14.28 -3.84 12.96
CA MET A 1 -12.86 -4.19 13.13
C MET A 1 -12.17 -3.06 13.85
N ASN A 2 -11.62 -3.35 15.02
CA ASN A 2 -10.92 -2.35 15.81
C ASN A 2 -9.42 -2.65 15.76
N ILE A 3 -8.65 -1.70 15.27
CA ILE A 3 -7.19 -1.79 15.26
C ILE A 3 -6.56 -0.64 16.01
N ARG A 4 -5.37 -0.88 16.50
CA ARG A 4 -4.44 0.14 17.00
C ARG A 4 -3.03 -0.36 16.73
N HIS A 5 -2.33 0.32 15.86
CA HIS A 5 -1.03 -0.13 15.39
C HIS A 5 -0.03 1.02 15.39
N SER A 6 1.13 0.82 16.01
CA SER A 6 2.17 1.86 16.08
C SER A 6 2.81 2.09 14.72
N LEU A 7 2.97 3.35 14.35
CA LEU A 7 3.73 3.77 13.16
C LEU A 7 5.12 4.31 13.51
N TYR A 8 5.52 4.19 14.77
CA TYR A 8 6.72 4.86 15.29
C TYR A 8 7.98 4.52 14.48
N HIS A 9 8.23 3.24 14.26
CA HIS A 9 9.48 2.81 13.60
C HIS A 9 9.60 3.34 12.17
N GLY A 10 8.55 3.20 11.36
CA GLY A 10 8.55 3.69 9.98
C GLY A 10 8.66 5.21 9.92
N LEU A 11 7.88 5.92 10.74
CA LEU A 11 7.91 7.39 10.79
C LEU A 11 9.27 7.90 11.26
N ASN A 12 9.85 7.28 12.28
CA ASN A 12 11.16 7.68 12.78
C ASN A 12 12.26 7.45 11.74
N GLN A 13 12.19 6.36 11.01
CA GLN A 13 13.22 5.97 10.05
C GLN A 13 13.06 6.66 8.68
N THR A 14 11.83 6.81 8.18
CA THR A 14 11.56 7.28 6.81
C THR A 14 10.75 8.57 6.74
N LYS A 15 10.12 8.99 7.84
CA LYS A 15 9.11 10.06 7.89
C LYS A 15 7.85 9.73 7.10
N LEU A 16 7.65 8.46 6.76
CA LEU A 16 6.48 7.99 6.05
C LEU A 16 5.66 7.03 6.92
N PRO A 17 4.32 7.10 6.86
CA PRO A 17 3.47 6.15 7.58
C PRO A 17 3.44 4.82 6.84
N ILE A 18 4.29 3.90 7.26
CA ILE A 18 4.49 2.60 6.63
C ILE A 18 3.92 1.52 7.55
N ILE A 19 3.19 0.56 6.95
CA ILE A 19 2.78 -0.65 7.65
C ILE A 19 3.35 -1.88 6.96
N VAL A 20 3.52 -2.95 7.73
CA VAL A 20 3.94 -4.25 7.22
C VAL A 20 2.74 -5.18 7.28
N VAL A 21 2.40 -5.77 6.14
CA VAL A 21 1.29 -6.70 6.01
C VAL A 21 1.81 -8.07 5.62
N GLU A 22 0.98 -9.10 5.79
CA GLU A 22 1.32 -10.45 5.38
C GLU A 22 0.48 -10.89 4.19
N ILE A 23 1.13 -11.45 3.18
CA ILE A 23 0.50 -12.17 2.08
C ILE A 23 1.13 -13.56 2.05
N GLU A 24 0.35 -14.58 2.35
CA GLU A 24 0.82 -15.94 2.61
C GLU A 24 1.89 -15.92 3.71
N ASP A 25 3.11 -16.35 3.44
CA ASP A 25 4.22 -16.35 4.41
C ASP A 25 5.19 -15.19 4.21
N LYS A 26 4.82 -14.21 3.37
CA LYS A 26 5.67 -13.06 3.04
C LYS A 26 5.19 -11.79 3.71
N HIS A 27 6.13 -10.92 4.03
CA HIS A 27 5.87 -9.60 4.59
C HIS A 27 6.10 -8.55 3.53
N LEU A 28 5.13 -7.66 3.36
CA LEU A 28 5.20 -6.56 2.41
C LEU A 28 5.00 -5.23 3.14
N CYS A 29 5.66 -4.19 2.64
CA CYS A 29 5.59 -2.85 3.19
C CYS A 29 4.71 -1.98 2.31
N PHE A 30 3.70 -1.34 2.91
CA PHE A 30 2.83 -0.39 2.22
C PHE A 30 2.91 0.97 2.88
N ILE A 31 2.92 2.02 2.07
CA ILE A 31 2.78 3.41 2.55
C ILE A 31 1.31 3.75 2.60
N LEU A 32 0.86 4.34 3.71
CA LEU A 32 -0.47 4.94 3.80
C LEU A 32 -0.39 6.32 3.12
N ASP A 33 -1.01 6.47 1.96
CA ASP A 33 -0.80 7.65 1.12
C ASP A 33 -2.12 8.40 0.87
N THR A 34 -2.34 9.46 1.63
CA THR A 34 -3.53 10.30 1.47
C THR A 34 -3.47 11.15 0.20
N GLY A 35 -2.32 11.22 -0.46
CA GLY A 35 -2.18 11.87 -1.76
C GLY A 35 -2.60 11.01 -2.94
N SER A 36 -2.92 9.73 -2.70
CA SER A 36 -3.40 8.81 -3.73
C SER A 36 -4.87 8.47 -3.50
N THR A 37 -5.69 8.56 -4.54
CA THR A 37 -7.11 8.23 -4.46
C THR A 37 -7.36 6.73 -4.55
N CYS A 38 -6.39 5.95 -5.00
CA CYS A 38 -6.49 4.51 -5.15
C CYS A 38 -5.26 3.81 -4.59
N CYS A 39 -5.38 2.52 -4.31
CA CYS A 39 -4.25 1.70 -3.90
C CYS A 39 -3.41 1.33 -5.13
N LEU A 40 -2.09 1.32 -4.97
CA LEU A 40 -1.15 0.90 -6.00
C LEU A 40 -0.33 -0.27 -5.51
N ILE A 41 -0.02 -1.20 -6.40
CA ILE A 41 0.83 -2.36 -6.12
C ILE A 41 1.91 -2.48 -7.18
N ASP A 42 3.12 -2.80 -6.77
CA ASP A 42 4.22 -3.01 -7.71
C ASP A 42 3.95 -4.22 -8.60
N SER A 43 4.22 -4.06 -9.89
CA SER A 43 4.02 -5.12 -10.88
C SER A 43 4.80 -6.40 -10.57
N ASN A 44 5.98 -6.28 -9.96
CA ASN A 44 6.76 -7.44 -9.54
C ASN A 44 6.08 -8.25 -8.43
N VAL A 45 5.34 -7.57 -7.54
CA VAL A 45 4.56 -8.24 -6.49
C VAL A 45 3.42 -9.05 -7.11
N VAL A 46 2.73 -8.47 -8.08
CA VAL A 46 1.64 -9.17 -8.80
C VAL A 46 2.17 -10.40 -9.51
N GLU A 47 3.31 -10.30 -10.17
CA GLU A 47 3.93 -11.45 -10.83
C GLU A 47 4.31 -12.55 -9.83
N TYR A 48 4.85 -12.16 -8.68
CA TYR A 48 5.21 -13.13 -7.64
C TYR A 48 3.98 -13.89 -7.10
N PHE A 49 2.85 -13.18 -6.92
CA PHE A 49 1.61 -13.75 -6.38
C PHE A 49 0.58 -14.06 -7.47
N LYS A 50 1.01 -14.30 -8.70
CA LYS A 50 0.10 -14.48 -9.85
C LYS A 50 -0.95 -15.57 -9.65
N ASP A 51 -0.67 -16.57 -8.82
CA ASP A 51 -1.60 -17.68 -8.58
C ASP A 51 -2.76 -17.31 -7.64
N ILE A 52 -2.64 -16.22 -6.89
CA ILE A 52 -3.69 -15.79 -5.95
C ILE A 52 -4.28 -14.43 -6.28
N VAL A 53 -3.70 -13.72 -7.22
CA VAL A 53 -4.20 -12.40 -7.67
C VAL A 53 -5.44 -12.61 -8.52
N GLU A 54 -6.48 -11.78 -8.26
CA GLU A 54 -7.71 -11.80 -9.07
C GLU A 54 -7.76 -10.55 -9.95
N PRO A 55 -7.56 -10.70 -11.28
CA PRO A 55 -7.76 -9.58 -12.21
C PRO A 55 -9.22 -9.18 -12.27
N ILE A 56 -9.52 -7.88 -12.20
CA ILE A 56 -10.91 -7.39 -12.23
C ILE A 56 -11.16 -6.31 -13.26
N GLY A 57 -10.17 -5.96 -14.08
CA GLY A 57 -10.36 -4.99 -15.15
C GLY A 57 -9.18 -4.07 -15.31
N ASP A 58 -9.44 -2.92 -15.94
CA ASP A 58 -8.45 -1.87 -16.07
C ASP A 58 -9.03 -0.52 -15.58
N TYR A 59 -8.15 0.43 -15.36
CA TYR A 59 -8.50 1.73 -14.81
C TYR A 59 -7.50 2.77 -15.31
N CYS A 60 -7.97 4.00 -15.52
CA CYS A 60 -7.09 5.11 -15.88
C CYS A 60 -6.68 5.87 -14.63
N ILE A 61 -5.38 6.02 -14.41
CA ILE A 61 -4.84 6.80 -13.31
C ILE A 61 -4.15 8.05 -13.86
N SER A 62 -4.23 9.14 -13.11
CA SER A 62 -3.58 10.40 -13.47
C SER A 62 -2.40 10.66 -12.54
N GLY A 63 -1.25 11.00 -13.11
CA GLY A 63 -0.11 11.47 -12.36
C GLY A 63 -0.26 12.96 -11.99
N ILE A 64 0.65 13.44 -11.13
CA ILE A 64 0.71 14.86 -10.74
C ILE A 64 0.95 15.75 -11.96
N ASP A 65 1.69 15.27 -12.95
CA ASP A 65 1.98 15.97 -14.19
C ASP A 65 0.80 16.01 -15.18
N GLY A 66 -0.34 15.43 -14.82
CA GLY A 66 -1.52 15.36 -15.66
C GLY A 66 -1.51 14.24 -16.68
N THR A 67 -0.45 13.44 -16.76
CA THR A 67 -0.44 12.29 -17.66
C THR A 67 -1.41 11.23 -17.18
N LYS A 68 -2.09 10.59 -18.13
CA LYS A 68 -3.01 9.48 -17.87
C LYS A 68 -2.41 8.20 -18.41
N ARG A 69 -2.55 7.13 -17.64
CA ARG A 69 -2.13 5.81 -18.09
C ARG A 69 -3.16 4.77 -17.66
N LYS A 70 -3.26 3.72 -18.45
CA LYS A 70 -4.06 2.56 -18.07
C LYS A 70 -3.28 1.69 -17.11
N ALA A 71 -3.98 1.12 -16.16
CA ALA A 71 -3.41 0.16 -15.24
C ALA A 71 -4.36 -1.02 -15.10
N ASP A 72 -3.81 -2.21 -15.04
CA ASP A 72 -4.60 -3.37 -14.65
C ASP A 72 -5.02 -3.20 -13.19
N VAL A 73 -6.23 -3.63 -12.88
CA VAL A 73 -6.76 -3.62 -11.51
C VAL A 73 -6.90 -5.06 -11.05
N VAL A 74 -6.38 -5.32 -9.86
CA VAL A 74 -6.39 -6.65 -9.27
C VAL A 74 -6.85 -6.57 -7.82
N ILE A 75 -7.41 -7.68 -7.34
CA ILE A 75 -7.61 -7.87 -5.90
C ILE A 75 -6.49 -8.77 -5.41
N LEU A 76 -5.78 -8.31 -4.38
CA LEU A 76 -4.75 -9.10 -3.71
C LEU A 76 -5.00 -9.01 -2.20
N PRO A 77 -5.54 -10.08 -1.59
CA PRO A 77 -5.81 -10.09 -0.16
C PRO A 77 -4.53 -10.02 0.66
N PHE A 78 -4.61 -9.34 1.79
CA PHE A 78 -3.53 -9.35 2.77
C PHE A 78 -4.09 -9.42 4.19
N ASN A 79 -3.24 -9.85 5.12
CA ASN A 79 -3.55 -9.91 6.53
C ASN A 79 -2.81 -8.81 7.27
N PHE A 80 -3.51 -8.14 8.18
CA PHE A 80 -2.95 -7.10 9.02
C PHE A 80 -3.72 -7.04 10.34
N GLU A 81 -2.99 -7.09 11.44
CA GLU A 81 -3.57 -7.04 12.80
C GLU A 81 -4.70 -8.06 13.02
N GLY A 82 -4.54 -9.26 12.48
CA GLY A 82 -5.50 -10.34 12.65
C GLY A 82 -6.71 -10.27 11.73
N TYR A 83 -6.77 -9.31 10.82
CA TYR A 83 -7.88 -9.16 9.87
C TYR A 83 -7.39 -9.36 8.45
N THR A 84 -8.27 -9.88 7.59
CA THR A 84 -8.02 -10.04 6.16
C THR A 84 -8.68 -8.89 5.40
N TYR A 85 -7.89 -8.19 4.60
CA TYR A 85 -8.35 -7.11 3.73
C TYR A 85 -8.24 -7.55 2.28
N LYS A 86 -9.17 -7.10 1.44
CA LYS A 86 -9.20 -7.46 0.01
C LYS A 86 -9.30 -6.20 -0.86
N PRO A 87 -8.29 -5.32 -0.82
CA PRO A 87 -8.35 -4.09 -1.58
C PRO A 87 -8.16 -4.33 -3.07
N LYS A 88 -8.68 -3.38 -3.85
CA LYS A 88 -8.40 -3.29 -5.28
C LYS A 88 -7.13 -2.48 -5.45
N PHE A 89 -6.18 -3.02 -6.19
CA PHE A 89 -4.92 -2.35 -6.50
C PHE A 89 -4.83 -2.05 -7.98
N CYS A 90 -4.39 -0.85 -8.32
CA CYS A 90 -3.90 -0.55 -9.66
C CYS A 90 -2.45 -0.99 -9.75
N VAL A 91 -2.12 -1.78 -10.77
CA VAL A 91 -0.78 -2.36 -10.94
C VAL A 91 0.12 -1.37 -11.66
N GLN A 92 1.25 -1.04 -11.07
CA GLN A 92 2.24 -0.12 -11.65
C GLN A 92 3.65 -0.59 -11.35
N PRO A 93 4.62 -0.26 -12.21
CA PRO A 93 6.03 -0.47 -11.88
C PRO A 93 6.47 0.60 -10.86
N LEU A 94 6.62 0.22 -9.61
CA LEU A 94 6.91 1.14 -8.51
C LEU A 94 8.34 1.06 -7.98
N SER A 95 9.13 0.06 -8.40
CA SER A 95 10.46 -0.15 -7.84
C SER A 95 11.38 1.06 -8.01
N ASP A 96 11.34 1.75 -9.15
CA ASP A 96 12.17 2.93 -9.38
C ASP A 96 11.71 4.11 -8.51
N ALA A 97 10.40 4.27 -8.32
CA ALA A 97 9.84 5.35 -7.51
C ALA A 97 10.24 5.24 -6.03
N PHE A 98 10.42 4.01 -5.53
CA PHE A 98 10.76 3.77 -4.13
C PHE A 98 12.22 3.40 -3.89
N LYS A 99 13.04 3.48 -4.93
CA LYS A 99 14.44 3.10 -4.85
C LYS A 99 15.23 3.90 -3.83
N SER A 100 14.96 5.21 -3.73
CA SER A 100 15.66 6.07 -2.77
C SER A 100 15.35 5.68 -1.32
N ILE A 101 14.12 5.25 -1.04
CA ILE A 101 13.74 4.79 0.31
C ILE A 101 14.54 3.53 0.66
N GLU A 102 14.64 2.60 -0.27
CA GLU A 102 15.41 1.38 -0.08
C GLU A 102 16.91 1.67 0.11
N GLU A 103 17.48 2.52 -0.74
CA GLU A 103 18.90 2.89 -0.66
C GLU A 103 19.24 3.62 0.63
N ASP A 104 18.38 4.56 1.06
CA ASP A 104 18.65 5.41 2.23
C ASP A 104 18.33 4.71 3.55
N ASN A 105 17.31 3.84 3.58
CA ASN A 105 16.76 3.28 4.82
C ASN A 105 16.74 1.76 4.86
N GLY A 106 17.04 1.08 3.77
CA GLY A 106 16.97 -0.38 3.70
C GLY A 106 15.54 -0.94 3.70
N ILE A 107 14.54 -0.09 3.49
CA ILE A 107 13.13 -0.51 3.48
C ILE A 107 12.65 -0.59 2.04
N GLN A 108 12.21 -1.79 1.64
CA GLN A 108 11.60 -2.00 0.33
C GLN A 108 10.09 -1.78 0.43
N VAL A 109 9.57 -0.80 -0.32
CA VAL A 109 8.14 -0.51 -0.37
C VAL A 109 7.54 -1.21 -1.58
N HIS A 110 6.40 -1.88 -1.37
CA HIS A 110 5.76 -2.73 -2.37
C HIS A 110 4.48 -2.10 -2.93
N GLY A 111 3.93 -1.10 -2.28
CA GLY A 111 2.71 -0.46 -2.73
C GLY A 111 2.25 0.66 -1.82
N LEU A 112 1.09 1.22 -2.19
CA LEU A 112 0.44 2.31 -1.47
C LEU A 112 -0.99 1.89 -1.12
N LEU A 113 -1.42 2.25 0.07
CA LEU A 113 -2.85 2.21 0.43
C LEU A 113 -3.38 3.64 0.34
N GLY A 114 -4.27 3.89 -0.60
CA GLY A 114 -4.81 5.22 -0.86
C GLY A 114 -6.03 5.56 -0.02
N THR A 115 -6.59 6.74 -0.26
CA THR A 115 -7.73 7.24 0.52
C THR A 115 -8.97 6.38 0.37
N ASP A 116 -9.18 5.73 -0.77
CA ASP A 116 -10.29 4.78 -0.96
C ASP A 116 -10.27 3.68 0.11
N PHE A 117 -9.12 3.08 0.35
CA PHE A 117 -8.95 2.05 1.38
C PHE A 117 -9.12 2.64 2.79
N LEU A 118 -8.53 3.81 3.04
CA LEU A 118 -8.59 4.45 4.35
C LEU A 118 -10.02 4.84 4.73
N ILE A 119 -10.79 5.33 3.77
CA ILE A 119 -12.21 5.69 3.97
C ILE A 119 -13.03 4.44 4.24
N GLU A 120 -12.87 3.41 3.42
CA GLU A 120 -13.63 2.17 3.54
C GLU A 120 -13.44 1.52 4.91
N ASN A 121 -12.21 1.53 5.40
CA ASN A 121 -11.86 0.89 6.67
C ASN A 121 -11.90 1.85 7.86
N LYS A 122 -12.22 3.12 7.63
CA LYS A 122 -12.33 4.15 8.66
C LYS A 122 -11.06 4.28 9.49
N TRP A 123 -9.92 4.17 8.84
CA TRP A 123 -8.63 4.30 9.51
C TRP A 123 -8.31 5.76 9.78
N ILE A 124 -7.83 6.02 10.99
CA ILE A 124 -7.33 7.31 11.42
C ILE A 124 -5.81 7.21 11.48
N ILE A 125 -5.12 8.07 10.72
CA ILE A 125 -3.67 8.20 10.83
C ILE A 125 -3.42 9.29 11.86
N ASP A 126 -2.89 8.91 13.01
CA ASP A 126 -2.71 9.80 14.16
C ASP A 126 -1.24 10.15 14.30
N PHE A 127 -0.86 11.34 13.83
CA PHE A 127 0.52 11.81 13.91
C PHE A 127 0.89 12.34 15.30
N LYS A 128 -0.07 12.53 16.20
CA LYS A 128 0.21 12.90 17.57
C LYS A 128 0.62 11.67 18.38
N GLU A 129 -0.16 10.61 18.29
CA GLU A 129 0.10 9.37 19.01
C GLU A 129 0.99 8.39 18.21
N LEU A 130 1.31 8.73 16.97
CA LEU A 130 2.13 7.94 16.04
C LEU A 130 1.59 6.53 15.84
N ASN A 131 0.29 6.45 15.56
CA ASN A 131 -0.36 5.17 15.28
C ASN A 131 -1.48 5.34 14.26
N ILE A 132 -1.98 4.19 13.80
CA ILE A 132 -3.27 4.12 13.11
C ILE A 132 -4.26 3.43 14.04
N HIS A 133 -5.50 3.90 14.00
CA HIS A 133 -6.57 3.30 14.77
C HIS A 133 -7.92 3.58 14.12
N ASN A 134 -8.96 2.93 14.59
CA ASN A 134 -10.31 3.19 14.12
C ASN A 134 -11.36 2.97 15.21
#